data_8e390e8b7eb1d4dccdf6468e84b03ff7
#
_entry.id   8e390e8b7eb1d4dccdf6468e84b03ff7
#
_cell.length_a   1.000
_cell.length_b   1.000
_cell.length_c   1.000
_cell.angle_alpha   90.00
_cell.angle_beta   90.00
_cell.angle_gamma   90.00
#
_symmetry.space_group_name_H-M   'P 1'
#
loop_
_entity.id
_entity.type
_entity.pdbx_description
1 polymer ?
#
loop_
_entity_poly.entity_id
_entity_poly.type
_entity_poly.pdbx_seq_one_letter_code
_entity_poly.pdbx_strand_id
1 'polypeptide(L)'
;MRYSLVLMLARHMTQNFRISHQAKDRSRGVLTVLGVCMGACLPIAIGWNGQSHSGYWQLAWAEDTMALDGLKTIPSHFGTKETIDRLEAEIKAKGLTVFARIDHAAGAAAVGMSLRPTELLIFGNARGGTPLMQADQRIGIDLPLKALAYQDDAGKVWLAYIDLHWLAQRYGLGSSVAANVEALSKVLDALAFAVPHNV
;
A
#
# COMPACT_ATOMS: atom_id res chain seq x y z
N MET A 1 -1.25 -44.76 34.21
CA MET A 1 0.18 -44.31 34.20
C MET A 1 0.55 -43.78 32.81
N ARG A 2 0.33 -42.48 32.50
CA ARG A 2 0.80 -41.78 31.32
C ARG A 2 0.31 -40.32 31.31
N TYR A 3 0.58 -39.58 32.42
CA TYR A 3 0.34 -38.12 32.48
C TYR A 3 1.50 -37.48 33.25
N SER A 4 2.74 -37.67 32.80
CA SER A 4 3.87 -37.06 33.51
C SER A 4 4.97 -36.53 32.62
N LEU A 5 4.72 -36.33 31.33
CA LEU A 5 5.75 -35.83 30.41
C LEU A 5 5.45 -34.49 29.74
N VAL A 6 4.28 -33.89 29.98
CA VAL A 6 3.88 -32.60 29.38
C VAL A 6 4.15 -31.40 30.29
N LEU A 7 4.43 -31.63 31.57
CA LEU A 7 4.65 -30.56 32.56
C LEU A 7 6.12 -30.15 32.75
N MET A 8 7.06 -30.80 32.08
CA MET A 8 8.49 -30.52 32.24
C MET A 8 9.12 -29.63 31.15
N LEU A 9 8.41 -29.35 30.05
CA LEU A 9 8.87 -28.49 28.94
C LEU A 9 8.37 -27.04 29.03
N ALA A 10 7.52 -26.69 29.99
CA ALA A 10 6.98 -25.34 30.16
C ALA A 10 7.80 -24.46 31.13
N ARG A 11 8.91 -24.95 31.70
CA ARG A 11 9.72 -24.22 32.70
C ARG A 11 11.04 -23.66 32.19
N HIS A 12 11.39 -23.79 30.92
CA HIS A 12 12.70 -23.33 30.39
C HIS A 12 12.61 -22.19 29.36
N MET A 13 11.44 -21.56 29.14
CA MET A 13 11.31 -20.44 28.19
C MET A 13 10.96 -19.08 28.79
N THR A 14 11.12 -18.88 30.11
CA THR A 14 10.84 -17.59 30.76
C THR A 14 12.07 -16.89 31.35
N GLN A 15 13.27 -17.18 30.88
CA GLN A 15 14.45 -16.39 31.21
C GLN A 15 15.19 -16.06 29.92
N ASN A 16 14.93 -14.89 29.36
CA ASN A 16 15.85 -14.03 28.62
C ASN A 16 15.06 -13.04 27.74
N PHE A 17 14.34 -12.11 28.38
CA PHE A 17 14.01 -10.83 27.71
C PHE A 17 14.03 -9.71 28.75
N ARG A 18 15.26 -9.39 29.22
CA ARG A 18 15.52 -8.13 29.91
C ARG A 18 16.12 -7.17 28.90
N ILE A 19 15.28 -6.38 28.25
CA ILE A 19 15.74 -5.20 27.50
C ILE A 19 16.02 -4.10 28.50
N SER A 20 17.29 -3.74 28.60
CA SER A 20 17.76 -2.60 29.37
C SER A 20 17.35 -1.29 28.69
N HIS A 21 16.38 -0.58 29.26
CA HIS A 21 16.19 0.84 29.02
C HIS A 21 17.31 1.60 29.72
N GLN A 22 18.33 2.01 28.99
CA GLN A 22 19.20 3.12 29.42
C GLN A 22 18.83 4.37 28.64
N ALA A 23 18.03 5.20 29.26
CA ALA A 23 17.89 6.59 28.90
C ALA A 23 19.24 7.27 29.19
N LYS A 24 19.87 7.81 28.15
CA LYS A 24 21.06 8.69 28.30
C LYS A 24 20.65 10.11 28.01
N ASP A 25 20.31 10.77 29.09
CA ASP A 25 20.23 12.22 29.24
C ASP A 25 21.57 12.85 28.83
N ARG A 26 21.58 13.79 27.91
CA ARG A 26 22.65 14.75 27.69
C ARG A 26 22.08 16.13 27.46
N SER A 27 21.98 16.84 28.55
CA SER A 27 21.80 18.27 28.66
C SER A 27 22.96 19.07 28.06
N ARG A 28 22.61 20.16 27.43
CA ARG A 28 23.23 21.49 27.43
C ARG A 28 24.70 21.63 27.00
N GLY A 29 24.86 22.36 25.92
CA GLY A 29 26.09 23.04 25.54
C GLY A 29 25.79 24.26 24.69
N VAL A 30 25.39 25.35 25.32
CA VAL A 30 25.35 26.69 24.72
C VAL A 30 26.80 27.13 24.57
N LEU A 31 27.31 27.30 23.37
CA LEU A 31 28.56 27.96 23.09
C LEU A 31 28.27 29.31 22.40
N THR A 32 28.29 30.34 23.22
CA THR A 32 28.31 31.75 22.79
C THR A 32 29.72 32.05 22.28
N VAL A 33 29.84 32.34 21.00
CA VAL A 33 31.04 32.95 20.43
C VAL A 33 30.72 34.39 20.04
N LEU A 34 31.14 35.31 20.89
CA LEU A 34 31.26 36.74 20.58
C LEU A 34 32.51 36.93 19.70
N GLY A 35 32.33 37.34 18.48
CA GLY A 35 33.37 37.76 17.57
C GLY A 35 33.04 39.13 16.97
N VAL A 36 33.54 40.17 17.57
CA VAL A 36 33.54 41.52 17.04
C VAL A 36 34.62 41.60 15.93
N CYS A 37 34.25 41.96 14.71
CA CYS A 37 35.19 42.53 13.75
C CYS A 37 34.50 43.63 12.95
N MET A 38 34.97 44.83 13.26
CA MET A 38 34.77 46.02 12.42
C MET A 38 35.45 45.85 11.06
N GLY A 39 34.85 46.38 10.04
CA GLY A 39 35.59 46.88 8.87
C GLY A 39 35.01 46.62 7.50
N ALA A 40 34.72 47.74 6.84
CA ALA A 40 34.63 47.94 5.41
C ALA A 40 33.30 47.58 4.69
N CYS A 41 32.50 48.61 4.53
CA CYS A 41 31.46 48.73 3.46
C CYS A 41 32.06 48.63 2.07
N LEU A 42 31.60 47.69 1.30
CA LEU A 42 31.60 47.77 -0.16
C LEU A 42 30.23 47.33 -0.68
N PRO A 43 29.52 48.08 -1.48
CA PRO A 43 28.26 47.67 -2.10
C PRO A 43 28.57 46.74 -3.28
N ILE A 44 28.35 45.46 -3.07
CA ILE A 44 28.29 44.51 -4.18
C ILE A 44 26.88 44.60 -4.75
N ALA A 45 26.76 45.19 -5.93
CA ALA A 45 25.57 45.15 -6.74
C ALA A 45 25.38 43.69 -7.23
N ILE A 46 24.54 42.94 -6.54
CA ILE A 46 24.09 41.64 -7.02
C ILE A 46 22.99 41.88 -8.03
N GLY A 47 23.34 41.68 -9.31
CA GLY A 47 22.38 41.67 -10.40
C GLY A 47 21.26 40.70 -10.13
N TRP A 48 20.05 41.19 -10.07
CA TRP A 48 18.82 40.39 -10.00
C TRP A 48 18.60 39.76 -11.38
N ASN A 49 19.15 38.54 -11.58
CA ASN A 49 18.72 37.68 -12.67
C ASN A 49 17.36 37.12 -12.28
N GLY A 50 16.33 37.64 -12.92
CA GLY A 50 14.96 37.13 -12.81
C GLY A 50 14.85 35.72 -13.39
N GLN A 51 15.29 34.70 -12.65
CA GLN A 51 14.91 33.31 -12.90
C GLN A 51 13.70 33.04 -12.07
N SER A 52 12.56 32.93 -12.76
CA SER A 52 11.30 32.47 -12.25
C SER A 52 11.47 31.06 -11.67
N HIS A 53 11.50 30.94 -10.34
CA HIS A 53 11.44 29.68 -9.63
C HIS A 53 10.02 29.07 -9.72
N SER A 54 9.62 28.64 -10.91
CA SER A 54 8.36 27.91 -11.13
C SER A 54 8.50 26.40 -10.94
N GLY A 55 9.57 25.93 -10.29
CA GLY A 55 9.88 24.50 -10.17
C GLY A 55 9.54 23.83 -8.85
N TYR A 56 9.14 24.55 -7.80
CA TYR A 56 8.99 23.96 -6.47
C TYR A 56 7.56 23.54 -6.08
N TRP A 57 6.58 23.75 -6.96
CA TRP A 57 5.18 23.40 -6.66
C TRP A 57 4.77 21.99 -7.10
N GLN A 58 5.67 21.26 -7.79
CA GLN A 58 5.37 19.91 -8.30
C GLN A 58 5.77 18.77 -7.36
N LEU A 59 6.36 19.03 -6.20
CA LEU A 59 6.76 17.98 -5.26
C LEU A 59 5.83 17.83 -4.04
N ALA A 60 4.72 18.56 -3.99
CA ALA A 60 3.81 18.54 -2.82
C ALA A 60 2.72 17.46 -2.89
N TRP A 61 2.73 16.57 -3.88
CA TRP A 61 1.72 15.52 -4.04
C TRP A 61 2.24 14.10 -3.77
N ALA A 62 3.44 13.96 -3.28
CA ALA A 62 3.85 12.72 -2.64
C ALA A 62 3.15 12.67 -1.26
N GLU A 63 1.83 12.47 -1.27
CA GLU A 63 1.12 12.07 -0.07
C GLU A 63 1.77 10.79 0.42
N ASP A 64 2.19 10.85 1.68
CA ASP A 64 2.73 9.77 2.49
C ASP A 64 1.68 8.64 2.57
N THR A 65 1.47 7.97 1.45
CA THR A 65 0.77 6.69 1.43
C THR A 65 1.71 5.75 2.16
N MET A 66 1.40 5.40 3.39
CA MET A 66 2.00 4.24 4.05
C MET A 66 1.89 3.09 3.08
N ALA A 67 2.94 2.88 2.28
CA ALA A 67 3.01 1.81 1.32
C ALA A 67 3.07 0.51 2.14
N LEU A 68 1.92 -0.11 2.33
CA LEU A 68 1.88 -1.49 2.78
C LEU A 68 2.57 -2.31 1.70
N ASP A 69 3.59 -3.07 2.11
CA ASP A 69 4.38 -3.88 1.19
C ASP A 69 3.47 -4.70 0.26
N GLY A 70 3.59 -4.44 -1.04
CA GLY A 70 2.82 -5.13 -2.06
C GLY A 70 1.38 -4.65 -2.26
N LEU A 71 0.92 -3.59 -1.59
CA LEU A 71 -0.38 -3.01 -1.82
C LEU A 71 -0.24 -1.67 -2.56
N LYS A 72 -0.85 -1.56 -3.74
CA LYS A 72 -1.01 -0.30 -4.46
C LYS A 72 -2.34 0.33 -4.09
N THR A 73 -2.35 1.64 -3.81
CA THR A 73 -3.56 2.41 -3.52
C THR A 73 -3.60 3.66 -4.39
N ILE A 74 -4.76 3.95 -4.97
CA ILE A 74 -5.00 5.15 -5.75
C ILE A 74 -6.30 5.82 -5.28
N PRO A 75 -6.36 7.16 -5.24
CA PRO A 75 -7.57 7.87 -4.86
C PRO A 75 -8.65 7.71 -5.92
N SER A 76 -9.92 7.64 -5.49
CA SER A 76 -11.08 7.67 -6.38
C SER A 76 -11.86 8.98 -6.21
N HIS A 77 -12.34 9.53 -7.32
CA HIS A 77 -13.24 10.69 -7.33
C HIS A 77 -14.71 10.31 -7.07
N PHE A 78 -15.01 9.02 -7.01
CA PHE A 78 -16.36 8.48 -6.83
C PHE A 78 -16.54 7.90 -5.44
N GLY A 79 -17.80 7.68 -5.04
CA GLY A 79 -18.12 6.92 -3.85
C GLY A 79 -17.66 5.44 -3.97
N THR A 80 -17.52 4.76 -2.83
CA THR A 80 -17.02 3.37 -2.77
C THR A 80 -17.80 2.44 -3.68
N LYS A 81 -19.14 2.47 -3.58
CA LYS A 81 -20.02 1.63 -4.42
C LYS A 81 -19.84 1.93 -5.90
N GLU A 82 -19.84 3.19 -6.30
CA GLU A 82 -19.70 3.60 -7.70
C GLU A 82 -18.31 3.22 -8.25
N THR A 83 -17.26 3.35 -7.44
CA THR A 83 -15.91 2.89 -7.80
C THR A 83 -15.92 1.41 -8.16
N ILE A 84 -16.57 0.57 -7.35
CA ILE A 84 -16.68 -0.87 -7.62
C ILE A 84 -17.60 -1.16 -8.82
N ASP A 85 -18.71 -0.44 -8.99
CA ASP A 85 -19.62 -0.61 -10.14
C ASP A 85 -18.86 -0.34 -11.46
N ARG A 86 -18.07 0.73 -11.52
CA ARG A 86 -17.24 1.08 -12.68
C ARG A 86 -16.13 0.05 -12.90
N LEU A 87 -15.45 -0.40 -11.85
CA LEU A 87 -14.44 -1.45 -11.97
C LEU A 87 -15.03 -2.75 -12.50
N GLU A 88 -16.18 -3.15 -12.02
CA GLU A 88 -16.88 -4.35 -12.47
C GLU A 88 -17.25 -4.26 -13.96
N ALA A 89 -17.71 -3.09 -14.42
CA ALA A 89 -18.01 -2.85 -15.83
C ALA A 89 -16.76 -2.97 -16.72
N GLU A 90 -15.65 -2.35 -16.31
CA GLU A 90 -14.37 -2.42 -17.03
C GLU A 90 -13.79 -3.84 -17.07
N ILE A 91 -13.89 -4.59 -15.97
CA ILE A 91 -13.48 -5.99 -15.88
C ILE A 91 -14.25 -6.84 -16.90
N LYS A 92 -15.57 -6.68 -16.94
CA LYS A 92 -16.43 -7.40 -17.88
C LYS A 92 -16.13 -6.99 -19.34
N ALA A 93 -15.91 -5.71 -19.60
CA ALA A 93 -15.56 -5.22 -20.95
C ALA A 93 -14.23 -5.80 -21.45
N LYS A 94 -13.29 -6.10 -20.56
CA LYS A 94 -12.02 -6.78 -20.88
C LYS A 94 -12.12 -8.31 -20.93
N GLY A 95 -13.32 -8.89 -20.81
CA GLY A 95 -13.54 -10.33 -20.87
C GLY A 95 -13.03 -11.10 -19.65
N LEU A 96 -12.83 -10.41 -18.52
CA LEU A 96 -12.49 -11.04 -17.25
C LEU A 96 -13.77 -11.47 -16.51
N THR A 97 -13.65 -12.48 -15.66
CA THR A 97 -14.75 -13.00 -14.86
C THR A 97 -14.77 -12.34 -13.49
N VAL A 98 -15.91 -11.84 -13.04
CA VAL A 98 -16.17 -11.46 -11.66
C VAL A 98 -16.64 -12.70 -10.92
N PHE A 99 -15.92 -13.10 -9.87
CA PHE A 99 -16.24 -14.28 -9.06
C PHE A 99 -17.12 -13.93 -7.88
N ALA A 100 -16.82 -12.80 -7.20
CA ALA A 100 -17.59 -12.34 -6.06
C ALA A 100 -17.45 -10.84 -5.87
N ARG A 101 -18.47 -10.26 -5.24
CA ARG A 101 -18.49 -8.89 -4.72
C ARG A 101 -18.94 -8.96 -3.27
N ILE A 102 -18.19 -8.35 -2.37
CA ILE A 102 -18.39 -8.46 -0.94
C ILE A 102 -18.50 -7.06 -0.35
N ASP A 103 -19.66 -6.70 0.18
CA ASP A 103 -19.88 -5.48 0.92
C ASP A 103 -19.59 -5.74 2.42
N HIS A 104 -18.40 -5.32 2.86
CA HIS A 104 -17.99 -5.48 4.24
C HIS A 104 -18.76 -4.57 5.19
N ALA A 105 -19.18 -3.37 4.72
CA ALA A 105 -19.97 -2.45 5.54
C ALA A 105 -21.37 -3.01 5.80
N ALA A 106 -22.03 -3.59 4.79
CA ALA A 106 -23.30 -4.28 4.96
C ALA A 106 -23.15 -5.52 5.89
N GLY A 107 -22.05 -6.26 5.75
CA GLY A 107 -21.75 -7.40 6.65
C GLY A 107 -21.60 -6.95 8.10
N ALA A 108 -20.91 -5.84 8.36
CA ALA A 108 -20.79 -5.29 9.71
C ALA A 108 -22.13 -4.85 10.27
N ALA A 109 -22.94 -4.15 9.45
CA ALA A 109 -24.28 -3.71 9.86
C ALA A 109 -25.18 -4.89 10.24
N ALA A 110 -25.10 -6.02 9.54
CA ALA A 110 -25.88 -7.23 9.82
C ALA A 110 -25.61 -7.82 11.21
N VAL A 111 -24.45 -7.53 11.81
CA VAL A 111 -24.08 -7.97 13.17
C VAL A 111 -24.08 -6.81 14.18
N GLY A 112 -24.72 -5.69 13.84
CA GLY A 112 -24.86 -4.52 14.73
C GLY A 112 -23.59 -3.68 14.89
N MET A 113 -22.59 -3.82 13.99
CA MET A 113 -21.34 -3.07 14.00
C MET A 113 -21.35 -1.98 12.92
N SER A 114 -20.61 -0.90 13.15
CA SER A 114 -20.41 0.16 12.16
C SER A 114 -19.07 -0.01 11.46
N LEU A 115 -19.08 0.03 10.12
CA LEU A 115 -17.88 0.09 9.29
C LEU A 115 -18.11 1.14 8.20
N ARG A 116 -17.11 1.95 7.92
CA ARG A 116 -17.15 2.86 6.78
C ARG A 116 -17.34 2.09 5.48
N PRO A 117 -17.88 2.70 4.42
CA PRO A 117 -18.04 2.05 3.13
C PRO A 117 -16.77 1.32 2.72
N THR A 118 -16.86 0.00 2.57
CA THR A 118 -15.74 -0.89 2.26
C THR A 118 -16.27 -2.05 1.45
N GLU A 119 -15.81 -2.17 0.20
CA GLU A 119 -16.34 -3.16 -0.75
C GLU A 119 -15.21 -3.83 -1.53
N LEU A 120 -15.23 -5.16 -1.60
CA LEU A 120 -14.22 -5.98 -2.26
C LEU A 120 -14.79 -6.61 -3.52
N LEU A 121 -14.03 -6.53 -4.63
CA LEU A 121 -14.32 -7.23 -5.86
C LEU A 121 -13.25 -8.30 -6.10
N ILE A 122 -13.68 -9.55 -6.36
CA ILE A 122 -12.82 -10.69 -6.68
C ILE A 122 -13.03 -11.05 -8.15
N PHE A 123 -11.96 -11.02 -8.94
CA PHE A 123 -12.04 -11.19 -10.38
C PHE A 123 -10.77 -11.80 -10.98
N GLY A 124 -10.86 -12.21 -12.24
CA GLY A 124 -9.71 -12.74 -12.98
C GLY A 124 -10.13 -13.65 -14.13
N ASN A 125 -9.19 -14.45 -14.61
CA ASN A 125 -9.46 -15.57 -15.51
C ASN A 125 -8.46 -16.71 -15.31
N ALA A 126 -8.85 -17.92 -15.66
CA ALA A 126 -7.99 -19.09 -15.53
C ALA A 126 -6.74 -19.00 -16.42
N ARG A 127 -6.86 -18.39 -17.61
CA ARG A 127 -5.74 -18.25 -18.55
C ARG A 127 -4.59 -17.43 -17.98
N GLY A 128 -4.91 -16.39 -17.19
CA GLY A 128 -3.89 -15.56 -16.52
C GLY A 128 -3.35 -16.20 -15.24
N GLY A 129 -4.22 -16.77 -14.41
CA GLY A 129 -3.83 -17.29 -13.08
C GLY A 129 -3.19 -18.68 -13.11
N THR A 130 -3.59 -19.56 -14.01
CA THR A 130 -3.09 -20.94 -14.07
C THR A 130 -1.57 -21.03 -14.22
N PRO A 131 -0.89 -20.27 -15.11
CA PRO A 131 0.56 -20.35 -15.23
C PRO A 131 1.29 -20.00 -13.93
N LEU A 132 0.77 -19.05 -13.14
CA LEU A 132 1.35 -18.69 -11.85
C LEU A 132 1.20 -19.83 -10.86
N MET A 133 0.01 -20.48 -10.80
CA MET A 133 -0.22 -21.64 -9.93
C MET A 133 0.52 -22.89 -10.39
N GLN A 134 0.84 -23.04 -11.68
CA GLN A 134 1.71 -24.11 -12.17
C GLN A 134 3.16 -23.94 -11.71
N ALA A 135 3.61 -22.69 -11.57
CA ALA A 135 4.94 -22.38 -11.02
C ALA A 135 4.98 -22.59 -9.49
N ASP A 136 3.97 -22.17 -8.77
CA ASP A 136 3.77 -22.44 -7.34
C ASP A 136 2.27 -22.45 -6.99
N GLN A 137 1.73 -23.63 -6.66
CA GLN A 137 0.31 -23.78 -6.32
C GLN A 137 -0.15 -22.93 -5.13
N ARG A 138 0.78 -22.61 -4.21
CA ARG A 138 0.48 -21.84 -2.99
C ARG A 138 0.01 -20.42 -3.29
N ILE A 139 0.38 -19.84 -4.45
CA ILE A 139 -0.10 -18.52 -4.87
C ILE A 139 -1.62 -18.49 -5.06
N GLY A 140 -2.25 -19.66 -5.20
CA GLY A 140 -3.71 -19.78 -5.29
C GLY A 140 -4.46 -19.21 -4.09
N ILE A 141 -3.81 -19.01 -2.91
CA ILE A 141 -4.42 -18.33 -1.75
C ILE A 141 -4.63 -16.83 -2.02
N ASP A 142 -3.74 -16.22 -2.82
CA ASP A 142 -3.81 -14.81 -3.17
C ASP A 142 -4.57 -14.56 -4.48
N LEU A 143 -4.79 -15.61 -5.29
CA LEU A 143 -5.63 -15.60 -6.48
C LEU A 143 -7.05 -16.10 -6.17
N PRO A 144 -8.08 -15.66 -6.90
CA PRO A 144 -8.13 -14.65 -7.97
C PRO A 144 -7.71 -13.26 -7.52
N LEU A 145 -7.47 -12.35 -8.48
CA LEU A 145 -7.17 -10.95 -8.20
C LEU A 145 -8.27 -10.30 -7.37
N LYS A 146 -7.89 -9.35 -6.53
CA LYS A 146 -8.79 -8.64 -5.64
C LYS A 146 -8.55 -7.14 -5.74
N ALA A 147 -9.61 -6.36 -5.71
CA ALA A 147 -9.56 -4.91 -5.58
C ALA A 147 -10.56 -4.46 -4.51
N LEU A 148 -10.12 -3.60 -3.62
CA LEU A 148 -10.88 -3.07 -2.51
C LEU A 148 -11.13 -1.58 -2.72
N ALA A 149 -12.39 -1.15 -2.75
CA ALA A 149 -12.71 0.25 -2.58
C ALA A 149 -13.08 0.51 -1.12
N TYR A 150 -12.51 1.55 -0.52
CA TYR A 150 -12.78 1.89 0.88
C TYR A 150 -12.71 3.39 1.13
N GLN A 151 -13.46 3.86 2.14
CA GLN A 151 -13.43 5.23 2.60
C GLN A 151 -12.57 5.35 3.86
N ASP A 152 -11.60 6.29 3.85
CA ASP A 152 -10.75 6.57 5.00
C ASP A 152 -11.43 7.45 6.04
N ASP A 153 -10.71 7.81 7.13
CA ASP A 153 -11.21 8.65 8.21
C ASP A 153 -11.52 10.08 7.78
N ALA A 154 -10.87 10.56 6.72
CA ALA A 154 -11.12 11.89 6.14
C ALA A 154 -12.29 11.90 5.14
N GLY A 155 -12.94 10.75 4.91
CA GLY A 155 -14.02 10.61 3.95
C GLY A 155 -13.56 10.43 2.50
N LYS A 156 -12.24 10.34 2.25
CA LYS A 156 -11.67 10.11 0.91
C LYS A 156 -11.81 8.64 0.53
N VAL A 157 -12.15 8.39 -0.73
CA VAL A 157 -12.30 7.03 -1.26
C VAL A 157 -11.02 6.62 -1.98
N TRP A 158 -10.60 5.40 -1.72
CA TRP A 158 -9.42 4.77 -2.28
C TRP A 158 -9.77 3.46 -2.97
N LEU A 159 -9.04 3.15 -4.05
CA LEU A 159 -9.02 1.83 -4.67
C LEU A 159 -7.66 1.18 -4.39
N ALA A 160 -7.68 0.03 -3.72
CA ALA A 160 -6.49 -0.72 -3.34
C ALA A 160 -6.44 -2.07 -4.06
N TYR A 161 -5.26 -2.50 -4.49
CA TYR A 161 -5.05 -3.79 -5.15
C TYR A 161 -3.60 -4.27 -4.96
N ILE A 162 -3.37 -5.59 -5.12
CA ILE A 162 -2.05 -6.18 -4.94
C ILE A 162 -1.11 -5.87 -6.11
N ASP A 163 0.15 -5.56 -5.83
CA ASP A 163 1.21 -5.51 -6.82
C ASP A 163 1.63 -6.94 -7.20
N LEU A 164 1.42 -7.31 -8.46
CA LEU A 164 1.72 -8.65 -8.93
C LEU A 164 3.22 -8.95 -9.01
N HIS A 165 4.07 -7.93 -9.19
CA HIS A 165 5.52 -8.12 -9.14
C HIS A 165 5.97 -8.46 -7.71
N TRP A 166 5.44 -7.74 -6.71
CA TRP A 166 5.67 -8.06 -5.31
C TRP A 166 5.16 -9.47 -4.97
N LEU A 167 3.96 -9.82 -5.45
CA LEU A 167 3.38 -11.14 -5.22
C LEU A 167 4.25 -12.24 -5.84
N ALA A 168 4.74 -12.04 -7.07
CA ALA A 168 5.64 -12.98 -7.73
C ALA A 168 6.95 -13.16 -6.94
N GLN A 169 7.52 -12.09 -6.41
CA GLN A 169 8.71 -12.14 -5.55
C GLN A 169 8.44 -12.89 -4.25
N ARG A 170 7.32 -12.64 -3.60
CA ARG A 170 6.90 -13.33 -2.36
C ARG A 170 6.86 -14.83 -2.50
N TYR A 171 6.43 -15.33 -3.67
CA TYR A 171 6.36 -16.76 -3.98
C TYR A 171 7.60 -17.29 -4.68
N GLY A 172 8.62 -16.45 -4.90
CA GLY A 172 9.86 -16.85 -5.58
C GLY A 172 9.62 -17.34 -7.01
N LEU A 173 8.63 -16.78 -7.71
CA LEU A 173 8.29 -17.19 -9.07
C LEU A 173 9.45 -16.87 -10.01
N GLY A 174 9.86 -17.89 -10.79
CA GLY A 174 10.98 -17.78 -11.71
C GLY A 174 10.66 -16.99 -13.00
N SER A 175 11.68 -16.80 -13.82
CA SER A 175 11.58 -16.08 -15.11
C SER A 175 10.60 -16.71 -16.10
N SER A 176 10.26 -17.98 -15.94
CA SER A 176 9.31 -18.69 -16.82
C SER A 176 7.90 -18.07 -16.84
N VAL A 177 7.50 -17.39 -15.77
CA VAL A 177 6.18 -16.72 -15.67
C VAL A 177 6.27 -15.20 -15.70
N ALA A 178 7.47 -14.62 -15.87
CA ALA A 178 7.66 -13.16 -15.85
C ALA A 178 6.77 -12.44 -16.87
N ALA A 179 6.61 -12.98 -18.08
CA ALA A 179 5.74 -12.41 -19.10
C ALA A 179 4.26 -12.42 -18.69
N ASN A 180 3.81 -13.47 -17.97
CA ASN A 180 2.44 -13.53 -17.44
C ASN A 180 2.21 -12.52 -16.32
N VAL A 181 3.18 -12.37 -15.40
CA VAL A 181 3.13 -11.36 -14.34
C VAL A 181 3.04 -9.96 -14.93
N GLU A 182 3.89 -9.65 -15.90
CA GLU A 182 3.90 -8.35 -16.58
C GLU A 182 2.59 -8.06 -17.30
N ALA A 183 2.04 -9.03 -18.04
CA ALA A 183 0.77 -8.88 -18.75
C ALA A 183 -0.40 -8.62 -17.78
N LEU A 184 -0.47 -9.37 -16.67
CA LEU A 184 -1.50 -9.20 -15.66
C LEU A 184 -1.34 -7.88 -14.90
N SER A 185 -0.10 -7.46 -14.56
CA SER A 185 0.16 -6.16 -13.94
C SER A 185 -0.33 -5.01 -14.80
N LYS A 186 -0.02 -5.02 -16.11
CA LYS A 186 -0.51 -3.99 -17.05
C LYS A 186 -2.03 -3.92 -17.11
N VAL A 187 -2.71 -5.07 -17.12
CA VAL A 187 -4.18 -5.10 -17.12
C VAL A 187 -4.73 -4.51 -15.83
N LEU A 188 -4.15 -4.89 -14.69
CA LEU A 188 -4.59 -4.44 -13.38
C LEU A 188 -4.33 -2.94 -13.18
N ASP A 189 -3.16 -2.45 -13.54
CA ASP A 189 -2.82 -1.02 -13.47
C ASP A 189 -3.71 -0.19 -14.42
N ALA A 190 -4.01 -0.70 -15.63
CA ALA A 190 -4.92 -0.03 -16.56
C ALA A 190 -6.37 0.04 -16.03
N LEU A 191 -6.86 -1.03 -15.40
CA LEU A 191 -8.18 -1.04 -14.75
C LEU A 191 -8.22 -0.05 -13.59
N ALA A 192 -7.20 -0.10 -12.74
CA ALA A 192 -7.10 0.75 -11.57
C ALA A 192 -7.00 2.23 -11.94
N PHE A 193 -6.30 2.57 -13.01
CA PHE A 193 -6.20 3.96 -13.50
C PHE A 193 -7.50 4.45 -14.15
N ALA A 194 -8.15 3.63 -14.98
CA ALA A 194 -9.34 4.04 -15.74
C ALA A 194 -10.53 4.37 -14.82
N VAL A 195 -10.76 3.55 -13.79
CA VAL A 195 -11.97 3.61 -12.96
C VAL A 195 -12.07 4.90 -12.14
N PRO A 196 -11.03 5.35 -11.40
CA PRO A 196 -11.14 6.54 -10.56
C PRO A 196 -11.17 7.86 -11.32
N HIS A 197 -10.78 7.89 -12.60
CA HIS A 197 -10.51 9.12 -13.36
C HIS A 197 -11.44 9.33 -14.57
N ASN A 198 -12.20 8.32 -15.00
CA ASN A 198 -13.13 8.48 -16.11
C ASN A 198 -14.39 9.24 -15.66
N VAL A 199 -14.43 10.52 -16.01
CA VAL A 199 -15.59 11.41 -15.86
C VAL A 199 -16.36 11.46 -17.16
#